data_42a71ca3a787aed4e235b900d675d7f3
#
_entry.id   42a71ca3a787aed4e235b900d675d7f3
#
_cell.length_a   1.000
_cell.length_b   1.000
_cell.length_c   1.000
_cell.angle_alpha   90.00
_cell.angle_beta   90.00
_cell.angle_gamma   90.00
#
_symmetry.space_group_name_H-M   'P 1'
#
loop_
_entity.id
_entity.type
_entity.pdbx_description
1 polymer ?
#
loop_
_entity_poly.entity_id
_entity_poly.type
_entity_poly.pdbx_seq_one_letter_code
_entity_poly.pdbx_strand_id
1 'polypeptide(L)'
;MKGIALTLIFLIPCSSAFNVVVSIPDFAPIVREIAGNYANISIILPAGSDPHSFSITQDTINKIKNADIIILANSDLLSYEKNIKENYDKNYLDFDDYKKYGAVLLDFGDFENNPHGYWMYVDNAIAIARAITHSFNKIEKNEYFNKSFNEFEKKLREVKNISIEIAKENGIYGKKAVACVPGVCYIAKNVGVETDEILFYEGVSPSNIQRLIDLKEKMRGGAYIGIIIPEFMKYSKNGEIAKQLAEDANSSIIYVKFATGGGSFLSIFYYNTINMLSYKNGDSNRREYDFSLIILTILVSIIALIEGLIIYKYRRLK
;
A
#
# COMPACT_ATOMS: atom_id res chain seq x y z
N MET A 1 -33.83 -26.95 -51.93
CA MET A 1 -32.49 -26.85 -51.31
C MET A 1 -32.67 -26.32 -49.90
N LYS A 2 -32.53 -27.19 -48.88
CA LYS A 2 -32.60 -26.77 -47.46
C LYS A 2 -31.19 -26.44 -47.02
N GLY A 3 -30.92 -25.16 -46.74
CA GLY A 3 -29.65 -24.72 -46.21
C GLY A 3 -29.51 -25.10 -44.71
N ILE A 4 -28.45 -25.87 -44.40
CA ILE A 4 -28.08 -26.21 -43.04
C ILE A 4 -27.27 -25.00 -42.49
N ALA A 5 -27.85 -24.25 -41.55
CA ALA A 5 -27.12 -23.23 -40.82
C ALA A 5 -26.21 -23.94 -39.81
N LEU A 6 -24.90 -23.89 -40.04
CA LEU A 6 -23.89 -24.41 -39.14
C LEU A 6 -23.65 -23.34 -38.04
N THR A 7 -24.26 -23.52 -36.89
CA THR A 7 -24.00 -22.65 -35.72
C THR A 7 -22.65 -23.02 -35.12
N LEU A 8 -21.64 -22.20 -35.35
CA LEU A 8 -20.33 -22.32 -34.69
C LEU A 8 -20.46 -21.90 -33.25
N ILE A 9 -20.56 -22.86 -32.32
CA ILE A 9 -20.49 -22.60 -30.89
C ILE A 9 -19.01 -22.39 -30.56
N PHE A 10 -18.61 -21.13 -30.38
CA PHE A 10 -17.30 -20.79 -29.75
C PHE A 10 -17.37 -21.24 -28.29
N LEU A 11 -16.78 -22.39 -27.97
CA LEU A 11 -16.44 -22.76 -26.61
C LEU A 11 -15.33 -21.79 -26.15
N ILE A 12 -15.72 -20.71 -25.48
CA ILE A 12 -14.79 -19.89 -24.73
C ILE A 12 -14.31 -20.78 -23.58
N PRO A 13 -13.01 -21.14 -23.49
CA PRO A 13 -12.51 -21.87 -22.34
C PRO A 13 -12.79 -21.01 -21.11
N CYS A 14 -13.72 -21.45 -20.27
CA CYS A 14 -13.94 -20.86 -18.96
C CYS A 14 -12.76 -21.34 -18.10
N SER A 15 -11.65 -20.57 -18.08
CA SER A 15 -10.60 -20.77 -17.11
C SER A 15 -11.23 -20.55 -15.73
N SER A 16 -11.24 -21.59 -14.90
CA SER A 16 -11.72 -21.46 -13.52
C SER A 16 -10.71 -20.59 -12.78
N ALA A 17 -11.19 -19.51 -12.17
CA ALA A 17 -10.34 -18.65 -11.36
C ALA A 17 -9.69 -19.46 -10.23
N PHE A 18 -8.36 -19.35 -10.07
CA PHE A 18 -7.65 -20.00 -8.98
C PHE A 18 -7.77 -19.20 -7.67
N ASN A 19 -7.61 -19.89 -6.54
CA ASN A 19 -7.82 -19.29 -5.22
C ASN A 19 -6.51 -18.74 -4.66
N VAL A 20 -6.46 -17.44 -4.45
CA VAL A 20 -5.35 -16.74 -3.82
C VAL A 20 -5.75 -16.33 -2.42
N VAL A 21 -4.93 -16.68 -1.44
CA VAL A 21 -5.10 -16.21 -0.07
C VAL A 21 -3.98 -15.23 0.26
N VAL A 22 -4.32 -14.03 0.71
CA VAL A 22 -3.35 -13.05 1.20
C VAL A 22 -3.42 -12.97 2.72
N SER A 23 -2.28 -12.89 3.37
CA SER A 23 -2.22 -12.84 4.84
C SER A 23 -2.76 -11.53 5.40
N ILE A 24 -2.43 -10.42 4.77
CA ILE A 24 -2.85 -9.07 5.16
C ILE A 24 -3.64 -8.37 4.06
N PRO A 25 -4.54 -7.43 4.39
CA PRO A 25 -5.37 -6.72 3.41
C PRO A 25 -4.56 -5.95 2.35
N ASP A 26 -3.40 -5.43 2.72
CA ASP A 26 -2.57 -4.57 1.88
C ASP A 26 -2.05 -5.25 0.61
N PHE A 27 -1.92 -6.58 0.61
CA PHE A 27 -1.49 -7.34 -0.56
C PHE A 27 -2.61 -7.57 -1.58
N ALA A 28 -3.87 -7.54 -1.13
CA ALA A 28 -5.01 -7.81 -2.01
C ALA A 28 -5.11 -6.85 -3.21
N PRO A 29 -4.86 -5.53 -3.09
CA PRO A 29 -4.83 -4.63 -4.24
C PRO A 29 -3.76 -5.00 -5.27
N ILE A 30 -2.55 -5.37 -4.83
CA ILE A 30 -1.46 -5.77 -5.74
C ILE A 30 -1.86 -7.05 -6.49
N VAL A 31 -2.41 -8.03 -5.78
CA VAL A 31 -2.90 -9.29 -6.39
C VAL A 31 -3.99 -9.00 -7.42
N ARG A 32 -4.95 -8.13 -7.11
CA ARG A 32 -6.03 -7.75 -8.05
C ARG A 32 -5.51 -7.11 -9.33
N GLU A 33 -4.52 -6.21 -9.21
CA GLU A 33 -3.92 -5.57 -10.39
C GLU A 33 -3.27 -6.58 -11.33
N ILE A 34 -2.65 -7.63 -10.78
CA ILE A 34 -1.96 -8.66 -11.58
C ILE A 34 -2.94 -9.71 -12.09
N ALA A 35 -3.82 -10.22 -11.23
CA ALA A 35 -4.68 -11.35 -11.55
C ALA A 35 -5.96 -10.96 -12.33
N GLY A 36 -6.48 -9.75 -12.15
CA GLY A 36 -7.79 -9.38 -12.68
C GLY A 36 -8.87 -10.36 -12.23
N ASN A 37 -9.59 -10.91 -13.20
CA ASN A 37 -10.66 -11.90 -12.97
C ASN A 37 -10.17 -13.37 -12.95
N TYR A 38 -8.85 -13.61 -13.07
CA TYR A 38 -8.29 -14.97 -13.09
C TYR A 38 -8.08 -15.55 -11.69
N ALA A 39 -8.26 -14.74 -10.62
CA ALA A 39 -8.12 -15.21 -9.25
C ALA A 39 -9.28 -14.81 -8.34
N ASN A 40 -9.66 -15.73 -7.46
CA ASN A 40 -10.53 -15.47 -6.33
C ASN A 40 -9.65 -15.12 -5.12
N ILE A 41 -9.77 -13.91 -4.60
CA ILE A 41 -8.89 -13.41 -3.54
C ILE A 41 -9.60 -13.46 -2.21
N SER A 42 -9.00 -14.16 -1.23
CA SER A 42 -9.43 -14.20 0.16
C SER A 42 -8.36 -13.58 1.07
N ILE A 43 -8.79 -12.88 2.12
CA ILE A 43 -7.90 -12.21 3.06
C ILE A 43 -7.99 -12.94 4.41
N ILE A 44 -6.84 -13.20 5.05
CA ILE A 44 -6.76 -13.85 6.37
C ILE A 44 -7.05 -12.83 7.47
N LEU A 45 -6.22 -11.79 7.57
CA LEU A 45 -6.34 -10.78 8.60
C LEU A 45 -7.53 -9.85 8.31
N PRO A 46 -8.54 -9.76 9.18
CA PRO A 46 -9.62 -8.80 9.01
C PRO A 46 -9.09 -7.36 9.01
N ALA A 47 -9.74 -6.48 8.23
CA ALA A 47 -9.39 -5.07 8.22
C ALA A 47 -9.50 -4.44 9.62
N GLY A 48 -8.46 -3.70 10.02
CA GLY A 48 -8.40 -3.05 11.34
C GLY A 48 -7.95 -3.96 12.49
N SER A 49 -7.70 -5.26 12.24
CA SER A 49 -7.12 -6.15 13.24
C SER A 49 -5.61 -5.94 13.36
N ASP A 50 -5.09 -6.11 14.58
CA ASP A 50 -3.66 -6.09 14.83
C ASP A 50 -3.02 -7.42 14.37
N PRO A 51 -2.08 -7.38 13.41
CA PRO A 51 -1.44 -8.60 12.90
C PRO A 51 -0.59 -9.33 13.93
N HIS A 52 -0.05 -8.64 14.95
CA HIS A 52 0.81 -9.27 15.95
C HIS A 52 0.03 -10.07 17.00
N SER A 53 -1.23 -9.73 17.21
CA SER A 53 -2.13 -10.42 18.17
C SER A 53 -3.14 -11.35 17.51
N PHE A 54 -3.14 -11.44 16.16
CA PHE A 54 -4.11 -12.23 15.42
C PHE A 54 -3.91 -13.74 15.64
N SER A 55 -5.02 -14.45 15.88
CA SER A 55 -5.06 -15.90 16.02
C SER A 55 -5.85 -16.54 14.87
N ILE A 56 -5.36 -17.69 14.39
CA ILE A 56 -5.98 -18.44 13.30
C ILE A 56 -7.35 -18.98 13.74
N THR A 57 -8.38 -18.70 12.93
CA THR A 57 -9.76 -19.16 13.15
C THR A 57 -10.10 -20.33 12.24
N GLN A 58 -11.24 -20.99 12.47
CA GLN A 58 -11.72 -22.07 11.59
C GLN A 58 -11.99 -21.55 10.16
N ASP A 59 -12.47 -20.33 10.01
CA ASP A 59 -12.64 -19.68 8.69
C ASP A 59 -11.29 -19.51 7.98
N THR A 60 -10.26 -19.07 8.70
CA THR A 60 -8.89 -18.98 8.19
C THR A 60 -8.38 -20.33 7.69
N ILE A 61 -8.59 -21.41 8.48
CA ILE A 61 -8.19 -22.76 8.10
C ILE A 61 -8.88 -23.20 6.80
N ASN A 62 -10.17 -22.91 6.64
CA ASN A 62 -10.92 -23.24 5.43
C ASN A 62 -10.38 -22.48 4.20
N LYS A 63 -10.05 -21.20 4.35
CA LYS A 63 -9.41 -20.42 3.28
C LYS A 63 -8.07 -21.02 2.88
N ILE A 64 -7.20 -21.33 3.85
CA ILE A 64 -5.88 -21.94 3.63
C ILE A 64 -6.00 -23.28 2.88
N LYS A 65 -6.90 -24.17 3.32
CA LYS A 65 -7.09 -25.48 2.69
C LYS A 65 -7.50 -25.37 1.21
N ASN A 66 -8.30 -24.38 0.86
CA ASN A 66 -8.81 -24.18 -0.49
C ASN A 66 -7.89 -23.30 -1.36
N ALA A 67 -6.79 -22.78 -0.83
CA ALA A 67 -5.86 -21.94 -1.56
C ALA A 67 -5.01 -22.75 -2.55
N ASP A 68 -4.82 -22.22 -3.76
CA ASP A 68 -3.84 -22.68 -4.73
C ASP A 68 -2.47 -22.04 -4.46
N ILE A 69 -2.48 -20.82 -3.91
CA ILE A 69 -1.30 -20.10 -3.45
C ILE A 69 -1.64 -19.19 -2.27
N ILE A 70 -0.70 -19.07 -1.34
CA ILE A 70 -0.80 -18.18 -0.17
C ILE A 70 0.32 -17.13 -0.27
N ILE A 71 -0.06 -15.86 -0.14
CA ILE A 71 0.83 -14.71 -0.21
C ILE A 71 0.96 -14.12 1.19
N LEU A 72 2.12 -14.32 1.79
CA LEU A 72 2.47 -13.87 3.14
C LEU A 72 3.18 -12.52 3.08
N ALA A 73 3.01 -11.69 4.11
CA ALA A 73 3.74 -10.44 4.23
C ALA A 73 5.19 -10.70 4.67
N ASN A 74 5.35 -11.35 5.82
CA ASN A 74 6.65 -11.75 6.35
C ASN A 74 6.46 -12.74 7.49
N SER A 75 6.71 -14.02 7.23
CA SER A 75 6.53 -15.09 8.23
C SER A 75 7.55 -15.02 9.38
N ASP A 76 8.65 -14.30 9.22
CA ASP A 76 9.59 -14.06 10.32
C ASP A 76 9.11 -12.95 11.27
N LEU A 77 8.23 -12.06 10.77
CA LEU A 77 7.64 -10.97 11.56
C LEU A 77 6.33 -11.41 12.24
N LEU A 78 5.45 -12.08 11.49
CA LEU A 78 4.08 -12.36 11.92
C LEU A 78 3.92 -13.82 12.33
N SER A 79 3.71 -14.06 13.62
CA SER A 79 3.64 -15.40 14.21
C SER A 79 2.55 -16.28 13.60
N TYR A 80 1.40 -15.71 13.21
CA TYR A 80 0.34 -16.48 12.55
C TYR A 80 0.73 -16.91 11.13
N GLU A 81 1.52 -16.11 10.40
CA GLU A 81 2.03 -16.48 9.07
C GLU A 81 3.04 -17.63 9.19
N LYS A 82 3.93 -17.56 10.19
CA LYS A 82 4.87 -18.62 10.50
C LYS A 82 4.12 -19.92 10.81
N ASN A 83 3.09 -19.84 11.65
CA ASN A 83 2.25 -21.00 11.98
C ASN A 83 1.57 -21.59 10.72
N ILE A 84 1.08 -20.76 9.81
CA ILE A 84 0.49 -21.25 8.56
C ILE A 84 1.53 -21.98 7.72
N LYS A 85 2.71 -21.41 7.56
CA LYS A 85 3.78 -21.95 6.73
C LYS A 85 4.31 -23.29 7.27
N GLU A 86 4.37 -23.44 8.61
CA GLU A 86 4.84 -24.65 9.27
C GLU A 86 3.80 -25.81 9.26
N ASN A 87 2.51 -25.50 9.26
CA ASN A 87 1.46 -26.51 9.46
C ASN A 87 0.66 -26.88 8.20
N TYR A 88 0.82 -26.16 7.09
CA TYR A 88 0.08 -26.43 5.86
C TYR A 88 1.03 -26.54 4.67
N ASP A 89 0.98 -27.66 3.95
CA ASP A 89 1.74 -27.86 2.71
C ASP A 89 1.02 -27.19 1.53
N LYS A 90 1.45 -25.98 1.20
CA LYS A 90 0.88 -25.12 0.15
C LYS A 90 1.99 -24.41 -0.63
N ASN A 91 1.63 -23.83 -1.79
CA ASN A 91 2.49 -22.90 -2.48
C ASN A 91 2.48 -21.56 -1.74
N TYR A 92 3.65 -21.04 -1.41
CA TYR A 92 3.81 -19.77 -0.73
C TYR A 92 4.61 -18.77 -1.54
N LEU A 93 4.27 -17.49 -1.33
CA LEU A 93 5.18 -16.37 -1.50
C LEU A 93 5.36 -15.69 -0.15
N ASP A 94 6.61 -15.37 0.18
CA ASP A 94 6.99 -14.75 1.44
C ASP A 94 8.07 -13.69 1.18
N PHE A 95 8.47 -12.94 2.19
CA PHE A 95 9.47 -11.87 2.05
C PHE A 95 10.76 -12.31 1.35
N ASP A 96 11.27 -13.52 1.66
CA ASP A 96 12.45 -14.07 0.99
C ASP A 96 12.28 -14.28 -0.52
N ASP A 97 11.07 -14.52 -0.97
CA ASP A 97 10.77 -14.59 -2.40
C ASP A 97 10.77 -13.20 -3.03
N TYR A 98 10.21 -12.20 -2.34
CA TYR A 98 10.18 -10.82 -2.84
C TYR A 98 11.60 -10.23 -2.93
N LYS A 99 12.51 -10.59 -2.00
CA LYS A 99 13.93 -10.20 -2.07
C LYS A 99 14.60 -10.65 -3.36
N LYS A 100 14.26 -11.81 -3.89
CA LYS A 100 14.80 -12.32 -5.18
C LYS A 100 14.43 -11.43 -6.36
N TYR A 101 13.39 -10.62 -6.21
CA TYR A 101 12.90 -9.66 -7.20
C TYR A 101 13.21 -8.20 -6.86
N GLY A 102 14.00 -7.97 -5.82
CA GLY A 102 14.51 -6.65 -5.45
C GLY A 102 13.81 -5.95 -4.28
N ALA A 103 12.95 -6.65 -3.53
CA ALA A 103 12.41 -6.09 -2.29
C ALA A 103 13.51 -5.95 -1.23
N VAL A 104 13.51 -4.84 -0.50
CA VAL A 104 14.50 -4.53 0.52
C VAL A 104 13.83 -4.00 1.79
N LEU A 105 14.46 -4.26 2.93
CA LEU A 105 14.16 -3.55 4.17
C LEU A 105 15.10 -2.36 4.28
N LEU A 106 14.54 -1.20 4.61
CA LEU A 106 15.28 0.05 4.73
C LEU A 106 15.46 0.42 6.20
N ASP A 107 16.52 1.20 6.45
CA ASP A 107 16.79 1.78 7.76
C ASP A 107 16.14 3.16 7.86
N PHE A 108 15.62 3.48 9.05
CA PHE A 108 14.98 4.76 9.35
C PHE A 108 15.45 5.23 10.74
N GLY A 109 16.36 6.20 10.77
CA GLY A 109 17.04 6.59 12.01
C GLY A 109 17.76 5.38 12.63
N ASP A 110 17.50 5.12 13.90
CA ASP A 110 18.07 3.99 14.64
C ASP A 110 17.31 2.66 14.43
N PHE A 111 16.27 2.64 13.59
CA PHE A 111 15.47 1.46 13.30
C PHE A 111 15.95 0.80 12.02
N GLU A 112 16.86 -0.17 12.19
CA GLU A 112 17.47 -0.91 11.09
C GLU A 112 16.53 -1.99 10.53
N ASN A 113 16.63 -2.24 9.21
CA ASN A 113 15.92 -3.31 8.49
C ASN A 113 14.41 -3.34 8.82
N ASN A 114 13.75 -2.19 8.74
CA ASN A 114 12.34 -2.05 9.11
C ASN A 114 11.42 -3.04 8.34
N PRO A 115 10.84 -4.04 9.00
CA PRO A 115 9.97 -5.02 8.34
C PRO A 115 8.51 -4.55 8.22
N HIS A 116 8.14 -3.42 8.86
CA HIS A 116 6.76 -2.95 8.93
C HIS A 116 6.43 -2.05 7.74
N GLY A 117 5.40 -2.40 6.98
CA GLY A 117 4.90 -1.56 5.89
C GLY A 117 5.85 -1.47 4.69
N TYR A 118 6.87 -2.34 4.57
CA TYR A 118 7.83 -2.33 3.47
C TYR A 118 7.15 -2.43 2.10
N TRP A 119 5.99 -3.07 2.02
CA TRP A 119 5.16 -3.20 0.82
C TRP A 119 4.55 -1.88 0.34
N MET A 120 4.54 -0.84 1.19
CA MET A 120 4.09 0.51 0.82
C MET A 120 5.17 1.31 0.08
N TYR A 121 6.41 0.83 0.05
CA TYR A 121 7.46 1.40 -0.79
C TYR A 121 7.26 0.94 -2.24
N VAL A 122 7.22 1.90 -3.18
CA VAL A 122 6.90 1.61 -4.59
C VAL A 122 7.81 0.54 -5.19
N ASP A 123 9.12 0.61 -4.93
CA ASP A 123 10.04 -0.37 -5.51
C ASP A 123 9.80 -1.78 -4.94
N ASN A 124 9.45 -1.88 -3.66
CA ASN A 124 9.07 -3.15 -3.03
C ASN A 124 7.72 -3.66 -3.55
N ALA A 125 6.73 -2.77 -3.74
CA ALA A 125 5.43 -3.15 -4.33
C ALA A 125 5.61 -3.73 -5.74
N ILE A 126 6.52 -3.16 -6.54
CA ILE A 126 6.89 -3.68 -7.87
C ILE A 126 7.57 -5.05 -7.75
N ALA A 127 8.49 -5.22 -6.80
CA ALA A 127 9.15 -6.51 -6.56
C ALA A 127 8.16 -7.60 -6.13
N ILE A 128 7.22 -7.28 -5.24
CA ILE A 128 6.12 -8.15 -4.82
C ILE A 128 5.25 -8.53 -6.02
N ALA A 129 4.80 -7.54 -6.81
CA ALA A 129 3.98 -7.77 -8.00
C ALA A 129 4.69 -8.67 -9.01
N ARG A 130 6.01 -8.53 -9.19
CA ARG A 130 6.83 -9.36 -10.07
C ARG A 130 6.90 -10.81 -9.56
N ALA A 131 7.09 -11.01 -8.26
CA ALA A 131 7.07 -12.34 -7.64
C ALA A 131 5.70 -13.02 -7.81
N ILE A 132 4.61 -12.28 -7.60
CA ILE A 132 3.23 -12.73 -7.82
C ILE A 132 3.03 -13.15 -9.28
N THR A 133 3.42 -12.30 -10.23
CA THR A 133 3.31 -12.58 -11.67
C THR A 133 4.03 -13.86 -12.06
N HIS A 134 5.26 -14.04 -11.58
CA HIS A 134 6.02 -15.25 -11.83
C HIS A 134 5.34 -16.50 -11.27
N SER A 135 4.80 -16.42 -10.07
CA SER A 135 4.11 -17.55 -9.42
C SER A 135 2.78 -17.87 -10.09
N PHE A 136 2.02 -16.86 -10.52
CA PHE A 136 0.77 -17.08 -11.27
C PHE A 136 1.01 -17.75 -12.61
N ASN A 137 2.07 -17.37 -13.34
CA ASN A 137 2.46 -18.02 -14.58
C ASN A 137 2.94 -19.49 -14.41
N LYS A 138 3.28 -19.92 -13.18
CA LYS A 138 3.53 -21.33 -12.87
C LYS A 138 2.24 -22.12 -12.65
N ILE A 139 1.21 -21.49 -12.07
CA ILE A 139 -0.11 -22.08 -11.86
C ILE A 139 -0.83 -22.18 -13.22
N GLU A 140 -0.91 -21.08 -13.93
CA GLU A 140 -1.55 -20.97 -15.24
C GLU A 140 -0.73 -20.00 -16.11
N LYS A 141 -0.12 -20.53 -17.20
CA LYS A 141 0.64 -19.70 -18.13
C LYS A 141 -0.31 -18.76 -18.88
N ASN A 142 -0.29 -17.46 -18.57
CA ASN A 142 -1.18 -16.47 -19.14
C ASN A 142 -0.47 -15.14 -19.39
N GLU A 143 -0.45 -14.69 -20.63
CA GLU A 143 0.16 -13.40 -21.02
C GLU A 143 -0.51 -12.19 -20.34
N TYR A 144 -1.76 -12.35 -19.91
CA TYR A 144 -2.47 -11.30 -19.16
C TYR A 144 -1.69 -10.86 -17.93
N PHE A 145 -1.13 -11.79 -17.16
CA PHE A 145 -0.38 -11.46 -15.93
C PHE A 145 0.85 -10.61 -16.21
N ASN A 146 1.60 -10.95 -17.27
CA ASN A 146 2.77 -10.18 -17.69
C ASN A 146 2.39 -8.77 -18.16
N LYS A 147 1.31 -8.65 -18.94
CA LYS A 147 0.79 -7.38 -19.41
C LYS A 147 0.35 -6.51 -18.24
N SER A 148 -0.45 -7.07 -17.32
CA SER A 148 -0.94 -6.36 -16.12
C SER A 148 0.22 -5.89 -15.24
N PHE A 149 1.23 -6.73 -15.04
CA PHE A 149 2.46 -6.36 -14.30
C PHE A 149 3.18 -5.19 -14.97
N ASN A 150 3.41 -5.24 -16.26
CA ASN A 150 4.13 -4.18 -16.98
C ASN A 150 3.37 -2.83 -16.90
N GLU A 151 2.04 -2.87 -17.00
CA GLU A 151 1.20 -1.68 -16.83
C GLU A 151 1.25 -1.14 -15.39
N PHE A 152 1.19 -2.02 -14.40
CA PHE A 152 1.28 -1.66 -12.98
C PHE A 152 2.65 -1.05 -12.65
N GLU A 153 3.74 -1.70 -13.04
CA GLU A 153 5.10 -1.19 -12.83
C GLU A 153 5.28 0.18 -13.50
N LYS A 154 4.87 0.33 -14.76
CA LYS A 154 4.96 1.60 -15.50
C LYS A 154 4.23 2.73 -14.75
N LYS A 155 2.96 2.51 -14.40
CA LYS A 155 2.15 3.51 -13.68
C LYS A 155 2.77 3.91 -12.35
N LEU A 156 3.24 2.95 -11.54
CA LEU A 156 3.86 3.25 -10.26
C LEU A 156 5.15 4.05 -10.40
N ARG A 157 6.00 3.71 -11.37
CA ARG A 157 7.25 4.45 -11.62
C ARG A 157 6.99 5.87 -12.10
N GLU A 158 6.04 6.04 -13.02
CA GLU A 158 5.63 7.36 -13.51
C GLU A 158 5.14 8.26 -12.36
N VAL A 159 4.23 7.75 -11.53
CA VAL A 159 3.68 8.52 -10.40
C VAL A 159 4.75 8.82 -9.36
N LYS A 160 5.62 7.85 -9.03
CA LYS A 160 6.74 8.09 -8.11
C LYS A 160 7.64 9.21 -8.60
N ASN A 161 8.02 9.20 -9.88
CA ASN A 161 8.89 10.22 -10.46
C ASN A 161 8.23 11.61 -10.41
N ILE A 162 6.96 11.72 -10.83
CA ILE A 162 6.19 12.97 -10.75
C ILE A 162 6.09 13.45 -9.30
N SER A 163 5.83 12.55 -8.36
CA SER A 163 5.74 12.88 -6.92
C SER A 163 7.04 13.46 -6.37
N ILE A 164 8.18 12.89 -6.77
CA ILE A 164 9.50 13.39 -6.37
C ILE A 164 9.79 14.77 -6.97
N GLU A 165 9.45 15.00 -8.25
CA GLU A 165 9.62 16.32 -8.87
C GLU A 165 8.77 17.38 -8.18
N ILE A 166 7.49 17.10 -7.92
CA ILE A 166 6.61 18.01 -7.17
C ILE A 166 7.14 18.24 -5.75
N ALA A 167 7.68 17.20 -5.09
CA ALA A 167 8.27 17.35 -3.75
C ALA A 167 9.49 18.29 -3.77
N LYS A 168 10.32 18.23 -4.81
CA LYS A 168 11.46 19.14 -5.01
C LYS A 168 10.99 20.58 -5.27
N GLU A 169 10.03 20.76 -6.17
CA GLU A 169 9.47 22.09 -6.48
C GLU A 169 8.84 22.75 -5.26
N ASN A 170 8.17 21.99 -4.41
CA ASN A 170 7.56 22.48 -3.17
C ASN A 170 8.54 22.56 -1.97
N GLY A 171 9.82 22.22 -2.16
CA GLY A 171 10.82 22.24 -1.11
C GLY A 171 10.60 21.24 0.01
N ILE A 172 9.88 20.15 -0.26
CA ILE A 172 9.56 19.07 0.70
C ILE A 172 10.59 17.93 0.60
N TYR A 173 11.16 17.72 -0.58
CA TYR A 173 12.19 16.69 -0.79
C TYR A 173 13.39 16.90 0.14
N GLY A 174 13.81 15.85 0.83
CA GLY A 174 14.88 15.91 1.84
C GLY A 174 14.49 16.53 3.17
N LYS A 175 13.23 16.97 3.34
CA LYS A 175 12.74 17.40 4.65
C LYS A 175 12.47 16.19 5.53
N LYS A 176 12.47 16.42 6.86
CA LYS A 176 12.20 15.40 7.86
C LYS A 176 10.76 15.46 8.35
N ALA A 177 10.19 14.31 8.64
CA ALA A 177 8.92 14.15 9.33
C ALA A 177 9.07 13.11 10.45
N VAL A 178 8.26 13.26 11.51
CA VAL A 178 8.16 12.25 12.56
C VAL A 178 7.20 11.16 12.13
N ALA A 179 7.59 9.91 12.24
CA ALA A 179 6.72 8.76 11.97
C ALA A 179 5.93 8.38 13.24
N CYS A 180 4.60 8.27 13.14
CA CYS A 180 3.80 7.75 14.24
C CYS A 180 4.16 6.28 14.55
N VAL A 181 4.29 5.46 13.51
CA VAL A 181 4.68 4.04 13.58
C VAL A 181 5.65 3.69 12.44
N PRO A 182 6.44 2.60 12.57
CA PRO A 182 7.48 2.27 11.59
C PRO A 182 6.99 2.15 10.13
N GLY A 183 5.77 1.62 9.91
CA GLY A 183 5.26 1.37 8.57
C GLY A 183 5.07 2.63 7.72
N VAL A 184 4.87 3.83 8.31
CA VAL A 184 4.68 5.06 7.52
C VAL A 184 5.98 5.60 6.94
N CYS A 185 7.14 5.14 7.42
CA CYS A 185 8.44 5.57 6.93
C CYS A 185 8.61 5.27 5.43
N TYR A 186 8.13 4.12 4.97
CA TYR A 186 8.14 3.75 3.55
C TYR A 186 7.25 4.63 2.68
N ILE A 187 6.12 5.08 3.24
CA ILE A 187 5.22 6.01 2.55
C ILE A 187 5.91 7.36 2.35
N ALA A 188 6.55 7.88 3.40
CA ALA A 188 7.33 9.13 3.35
C ALA A 188 8.49 9.04 2.33
N LYS A 189 9.19 7.91 2.30
CA LYS A 189 10.32 7.67 1.40
C LYS A 189 9.93 7.76 -0.07
N ASN A 190 8.71 7.42 -0.44
CA ASN A 190 8.24 7.49 -1.84
C ASN A 190 8.27 8.91 -2.41
N VAL A 191 8.13 9.93 -1.58
CA VAL A 191 8.16 11.35 -1.98
C VAL A 191 9.47 12.05 -1.54
N GLY A 192 10.44 11.27 -1.06
CA GLY A 192 11.74 11.80 -0.64
C GLY A 192 11.73 12.53 0.71
N VAL A 193 10.70 12.32 1.54
CA VAL A 193 10.69 12.79 2.94
C VAL A 193 11.42 11.77 3.80
N GLU A 194 12.30 12.27 4.67
CA GLU A 194 13.06 11.45 5.61
C GLU A 194 12.31 11.29 6.94
N THR A 195 12.45 10.13 7.56
CA THR A 195 11.89 9.83 8.88
C THR A 195 12.99 9.20 9.74
N ASP A 196 13.52 9.97 10.66
CA ASP A 196 14.57 9.54 11.59
C ASP A 196 14.07 9.42 13.05
N GLU A 197 12.82 9.81 13.30
CA GLU A 197 12.16 9.65 14.60
C GLU A 197 10.83 8.89 14.43
N ILE A 198 10.65 7.84 15.22
CA ILE A 198 9.45 7.02 15.26
C ILE A 198 8.86 7.07 16.67
N LEU A 199 7.60 7.48 16.82
CA LEU A 199 6.97 7.66 18.14
C LEU A 199 6.69 6.34 18.84
N PHE A 200 6.08 5.40 18.13
CA PHE A 200 5.62 4.15 18.68
C PHE A 200 6.22 2.97 17.92
N TYR A 201 7.09 2.23 18.58
CA TYR A 201 7.51 0.91 18.18
C TYR A 201 6.49 -0.12 18.71
N GLU A 202 6.51 -1.32 18.19
CA GLU A 202 5.65 -2.40 18.67
C GLU A 202 5.82 -2.61 20.18
N GLY A 203 4.69 -2.61 20.89
CA GLY A 203 4.64 -2.91 22.31
C GLY A 203 5.29 -1.86 23.26
N VAL A 204 5.82 -0.77 22.70
CA VAL A 204 6.48 0.26 23.52
C VAL A 204 5.58 1.49 23.59
N SER A 205 4.99 1.70 24.77
CA SER A 205 4.55 3.04 25.19
C SER A 205 5.74 3.99 25.11
N PRO A 206 5.56 5.29 24.80
CA PRO A 206 6.66 6.26 24.88
C PRO A 206 7.20 6.28 26.31
N SER A 207 8.18 5.40 26.56
CA SER A 207 8.69 5.13 27.91
C SER A 207 9.61 6.22 28.43
N ASN A 208 9.90 7.22 27.58
CA ASN A 208 10.78 8.31 27.95
C ASN A 208 10.10 9.66 27.69
N ILE A 209 9.52 10.23 28.74
CA ILE A 209 8.91 11.58 28.73
C ILE A 209 9.92 12.63 28.24
N GLN A 210 11.20 12.51 28.63
CA GLN A 210 12.23 13.44 28.21
C GLN A 210 12.41 13.44 26.68
N ARG A 211 12.41 12.25 26.05
CA ARG A 211 12.47 12.13 24.58
C ARG A 211 11.31 12.85 23.89
N LEU A 212 10.09 12.74 24.44
CA LEU A 212 8.93 13.45 23.87
C LEU A 212 9.05 14.97 24.03
N ILE A 213 9.60 15.45 25.16
CA ILE A 213 9.86 16.88 25.38
C ILE A 213 10.91 17.38 24.38
N ASP A 214 12.00 16.66 24.22
CA ASP A 214 13.08 17.02 23.30
C ASP A 214 12.60 17.01 21.85
N LEU A 215 11.79 16.01 21.48
CA LEU A 215 11.20 15.92 20.16
C LEU A 215 10.23 17.08 19.89
N LYS A 216 9.39 17.43 20.87
CA LYS A 216 8.50 18.60 20.78
C LYS A 216 9.28 19.89 20.51
N GLU A 217 10.38 20.13 21.22
CA GLU A 217 11.21 21.32 20.99
C GLU A 217 11.88 21.31 19.60
N LYS A 218 12.39 20.17 19.14
CA LYS A 218 12.91 20.01 17.77
C LYS A 218 11.84 20.32 16.72
N MET A 219 10.62 19.80 16.91
CA MET A 219 9.48 20.07 16.02
C MET A 219 9.10 21.55 16.01
N ARG A 220 9.01 22.18 17.19
CA ARG A 220 8.74 23.61 17.34
C ARG A 220 9.81 24.47 16.68
N GLY A 221 11.06 24.03 16.69
CA GLY A 221 12.17 24.63 15.97
C GLY A 221 12.19 24.43 14.46
N GLY A 222 11.19 23.73 13.90
CA GLY A 222 11.07 23.51 12.46
C GLY A 222 11.97 22.40 11.90
N ALA A 223 12.53 21.54 12.75
CA ALA A 223 13.34 20.40 12.31
C ALA A 223 12.52 19.35 11.54
N TYR A 224 11.21 19.31 11.77
CA TYR A 224 10.27 18.38 11.16
C TYR A 224 9.09 19.12 10.53
N ILE A 225 8.64 18.64 9.37
CA ILE A 225 7.47 19.20 8.68
C ILE A 225 6.15 18.80 9.33
N GLY A 226 6.13 17.76 10.14
CA GLY A 226 4.95 17.28 10.83
C GLY A 226 5.09 15.85 11.34
N ILE A 227 3.96 15.31 11.82
CA ILE A 227 3.85 13.89 12.22
C ILE A 227 3.01 13.17 11.21
N ILE A 228 3.52 12.05 10.69
CA ILE A 228 2.79 11.16 9.76
C ILE A 228 2.04 10.12 10.57
N ILE A 229 0.71 10.12 10.46
CA ILE A 229 -0.20 9.24 11.22
C ILE A 229 -1.01 8.38 10.24
N PRO A 230 -1.03 7.04 10.39
CA PRO A 230 -1.95 6.20 9.63
C PRO A 230 -3.40 6.54 9.95
N GLU A 231 -4.28 6.61 8.94
CA GLU A 231 -5.70 6.94 9.14
C GLU A 231 -6.41 5.98 10.10
N PHE A 232 -6.06 4.69 10.09
CA PHE A 232 -6.66 3.72 11.01
C PHE A 232 -6.31 3.98 12.48
N MET A 233 -5.25 4.76 12.74
CA MET A 233 -4.87 5.16 14.10
C MET A 233 -5.48 6.50 14.53
N LYS A 234 -6.18 7.21 13.66
CA LYS A 234 -6.71 8.57 13.90
C LYS A 234 -7.46 8.72 15.23
N TYR A 235 -8.15 7.68 15.65
CA TYR A 235 -8.96 7.63 16.87
C TYR A 235 -8.41 6.65 17.91
N SER A 236 -7.21 6.13 17.71
CA SER A 236 -6.53 5.31 18.70
C SER A 236 -5.82 6.19 19.76
N LYS A 237 -5.53 5.62 20.92
CA LYS A 237 -4.77 6.29 21.97
C LYS A 237 -3.41 6.82 21.46
N ASN A 238 -2.69 6.05 20.68
CA ASN A 238 -1.41 6.46 20.12
C ASN A 238 -1.59 7.59 19.08
N GLY A 239 -2.63 7.52 18.26
CA GLY A 239 -2.97 8.60 17.33
C GLY A 239 -3.33 9.91 18.04
N GLU A 240 -4.04 9.84 19.17
CA GLU A 240 -4.35 11.02 20.00
C GLU A 240 -3.10 11.63 20.63
N ILE A 241 -2.18 10.80 21.15
CA ILE A 241 -0.90 11.28 21.68
C ILE A 241 -0.07 11.96 20.58
N ALA A 242 -0.01 11.36 19.37
CA ALA A 242 0.71 11.95 18.24
C ALA A 242 0.10 13.30 17.82
N LYS A 243 -1.23 13.43 17.81
CA LYS A 243 -1.93 14.69 17.54
C LYS A 243 -1.61 15.74 18.57
N GLN A 244 -1.72 15.40 19.86
CA GLN A 244 -1.43 16.32 20.95
C GLN A 244 0.03 16.83 20.87
N LEU A 245 0.98 15.94 20.56
CA LEU A 245 2.37 16.32 20.38
C LEU A 245 2.55 17.32 19.21
N ALA A 246 1.87 17.07 18.07
CA ALA A 246 1.91 17.99 16.94
C ALA A 246 1.29 19.35 17.26
N GLU A 247 0.14 19.37 17.93
CA GLU A 247 -0.53 20.59 18.38
C GLU A 247 0.35 21.40 19.36
N ASP A 248 0.92 20.74 20.37
CA ASP A 248 1.81 21.36 21.35
C ASP A 248 3.09 21.93 20.71
N ALA A 249 3.55 21.33 19.63
CA ALA A 249 4.71 21.77 18.85
C ALA A 249 4.36 22.81 17.79
N ASN A 250 3.10 23.18 17.62
CA ASN A 250 2.59 23.98 16.50
C ASN A 250 3.06 23.44 15.14
N SER A 251 2.96 22.11 14.97
CA SER A 251 3.43 21.36 13.80
C SER A 251 2.27 20.68 13.11
N SER A 252 2.47 20.27 11.86
CA SER A 252 1.41 19.67 11.02
C SER A 252 1.17 18.20 11.32
N ILE A 253 -0.05 17.75 11.02
CA ILE A 253 -0.44 16.35 11.02
C ILE A 253 -0.66 15.93 9.58
N ILE A 254 -0.03 14.83 9.16
CA ILE A 254 -0.12 14.27 7.82
C ILE A 254 -0.75 12.89 7.93
N TYR A 255 -1.98 12.74 7.45
CA TYR A 255 -2.64 11.44 7.44
C TYR A 255 -2.29 10.64 6.19
N VAL A 256 -1.99 9.35 6.37
CA VAL A 256 -1.69 8.41 5.29
C VAL A 256 -2.51 7.14 5.39
N LYS A 257 -2.72 6.46 4.25
CA LYS A 257 -3.48 5.23 4.16
C LYS A 257 -2.60 4.02 3.90
N PHE A 258 -2.97 2.92 4.53
CA PHE A 258 -2.64 1.55 4.15
C PHE A 258 -3.84 0.96 3.40
N ALA A 259 -3.67 -0.18 2.75
CA ALA A 259 -4.73 -0.77 1.93
C ALA A 259 -5.81 -1.53 2.74
N THR A 260 -5.93 -1.23 4.03
CA THR A 260 -6.87 -1.89 4.95
C THR A 260 -8.34 -1.69 4.61
N GLY A 261 -8.66 -0.63 3.86
CA GLY A 261 -10.04 -0.26 3.51
C GLY A 261 -10.47 -0.59 2.08
N GLY A 262 -9.63 -1.30 1.31
CA GLY A 262 -9.89 -1.56 -0.11
C GLY A 262 -9.36 -0.45 -1.03
N GLY A 263 -9.73 -0.50 -2.31
CA GLY A 263 -9.21 0.40 -3.36
C GLY A 263 -8.05 -0.24 -4.14
N SER A 264 -7.57 0.45 -5.19
CA SER A 264 -6.37 0.03 -5.91
C SER A 264 -5.11 0.51 -5.19
N PHE A 265 -4.01 -0.21 -5.35
CA PHE A 265 -2.73 0.20 -4.77
C PHE A 265 -2.32 1.60 -5.27
N LEU A 266 -2.55 1.87 -6.55
CA LEU A 266 -2.26 3.16 -7.15
C LEU A 266 -3.08 4.31 -6.53
N SER A 267 -4.37 4.09 -6.24
CA SER A 267 -5.21 5.11 -5.60
C SER A 267 -4.74 5.45 -4.18
N ILE A 268 -4.27 4.46 -3.44
CA ILE A 268 -3.70 4.64 -2.10
C ILE A 268 -2.39 5.42 -2.20
N PHE A 269 -1.54 5.08 -3.17
CA PHE A 269 -0.31 5.79 -3.40
C PHE A 269 -0.55 7.27 -3.77
N TYR A 270 -1.49 7.57 -4.66
CA TYR A 270 -1.89 8.94 -4.98
C TYR A 270 -2.41 9.70 -3.76
N TYR A 271 -3.28 9.08 -2.97
CA TYR A 271 -3.79 9.69 -1.76
C TYR A 271 -2.65 10.09 -0.80
N ASN A 272 -1.73 9.17 -0.55
CA ASN A 272 -0.58 9.41 0.33
C ASN A 272 0.33 10.51 -0.21
N THR A 273 0.61 10.49 -1.51
CA THR A 273 1.39 11.53 -2.19
C THR A 273 0.76 12.91 -2.03
N ILE A 274 -0.54 13.03 -2.31
CA ILE A 274 -1.26 14.31 -2.18
C ILE A 274 -1.16 14.83 -0.75
N ASN A 275 -1.42 13.99 0.25
CA ASN A 275 -1.38 14.41 1.65
C ASN A 275 0.04 14.80 2.10
N MET A 276 1.06 14.06 1.65
CA MET A 276 2.46 14.40 1.94
C MET A 276 2.88 15.73 1.29
N LEU A 277 2.41 15.99 0.05
CA LEU A 277 2.76 17.20 -0.70
C LEU A 277 1.90 18.41 -0.34
N SER A 278 0.75 18.21 0.29
CA SER A 278 -0.15 19.30 0.73
C SER A 278 0.34 20.02 1.99
N TYR A 279 1.48 19.59 2.55
CA TYR A 279 2.09 20.27 3.68
C TYR A 279 2.50 21.70 3.27
N LYS A 280 2.01 22.69 4.01
CA LYS A 280 2.44 24.09 3.89
C LYS A 280 3.19 24.52 5.17
N ASN A 281 4.36 25.10 5.00
CA ASN A 281 5.13 25.69 6.09
C ASN A 281 4.29 26.75 6.84
N GLY A 282 3.91 26.46 8.08
CA GLY A 282 3.65 27.49 9.08
C GLY A 282 2.31 28.23 9.05
N ASP A 283 1.34 27.89 8.18
CA ASP A 283 0.00 28.52 8.20
C ASP A 283 -1.09 27.51 8.53
N SER A 284 -1.24 27.22 9.83
CA SER A 284 -2.27 26.29 10.34
C SER A 284 -3.71 26.81 10.23
N ASN A 285 -3.97 27.99 9.64
CA ASN A 285 -5.29 28.62 9.70
C ASN A 285 -5.81 29.24 8.38
N ARG A 286 -5.19 28.99 7.23
CA ARG A 286 -5.79 29.35 5.94
C ARG A 286 -5.81 28.14 5.02
N ARG A 287 -6.98 27.53 4.83
CA ARG A 287 -7.30 26.75 3.64
C ARG A 287 -7.36 27.70 2.42
N GLU A 288 -6.23 28.19 1.98
CA GLU A 288 -6.12 28.62 0.60
C GLU A 288 -6.09 27.34 -0.24
N TYR A 289 -7.19 27.06 -0.89
CA TYR A 289 -7.26 26.00 -1.89
C TYR A 289 -6.21 26.31 -2.95
N ASP A 290 -5.18 25.49 -3.03
CA ASP A 290 -4.19 25.62 -4.09
C ASP A 290 -4.89 25.29 -5.41
N PHE A 291 -5.13 26.32 -6.21
CA PHE A 291 -5.81 26.22 -7.50
C PHE A 291 -5.15 25.17 -8.40
N SER A 292 -3.83 24.93 -8.27
CA SER A 292 -3.10 23.92 -9.02
C SER A 292 -3.53 22.50 -8.66
N LEU A 293 -3.80 22.23 -7.38
CA LEU A 293 -4.32 20.94 -6.89
C LEU A 293 -5.77 20.70 -7.31
N ILE A 294 -6.58 21.76 -7.32
CA ILE A 294 -7.97 21.71 -7.82
C ILE A 294 -7.96 21.42 -9.32
N ILE A 295 -7.11 22.11 -10.09
CA ILE A 295 -6.97 21.91 -11.54
C ILE A 295 -6.48 20.48 -11.82
N LEU A 296 -5.52 19.96 -11.08
CA LEU A 296 -5.04 18.59 -11.24
C LEU A 296 -6.14 17.56 -10.94
N THR A 297 -6.92 17.77 -9.89
CA THR A 297 -8.04 16.89 -9.53
C THR A 297 -9.14 16.92 -10.60
N ILE A 298 -9.43 18.09 -11.16
CA ILE A 298 -10.38 18.26 -12.26
C ILE A 298 -9.87 17.58 -13.54
N LEU A 299 -8.59 17.73 -13.89
CA LEU A 299 -7.97 17.08 -15.06
C LEU A 299 -8.02 15.55 -14.94
N VAL A 300 -7.66 14.99 -13.79
CA VAL A 300 -7.74 13.55 -13.55
C VAL A 300 -9.18 13.06 -13.63
N SER A 301 -10.14 13.81 -13.10
CA SER A 301 -11.57 13.47 -13.18
C SER A 301 -12.09 13.51 -14.62
N ILE A 302 -11.64 14.47 -15.43
CA ILE A 302 -12.00 14.58 -16.86
C ILE A 302 -11.41 13.41 -17.65
N ILE A 303 -10.17 13.00 -17.39
CA ILE A 303 -9.53 11.85 -18.04
C ILE A 303 -10.30 10.56 -17.70
N ALA A 304 -10.63 10.35 -16.44
CA ALA A 304 -11.43 9.19 -16.00
C ALA A 304 -12.84 9.17 -16.64
N LEU A 305 -13.48 10.33 -16.80
CA LEU A 305 -14.76 10.47 -17.49
C LEU A 305 -14.66 10.14 -18.98
N ILE A 306 -13.61 10.61 -19.64
CA ILE A 306 -13.35 10.32 -21.08
C ILE A 306 -13.10 8.82 -21.26
N GLU A 307 -12.28 8.20 -20.43
CA GLU A 307 -12.04 6.75 -20.45
C GLU A 307 -13.35 5.98 -20.21
N GLY A 308 -14.17 6.38 -19.24
CA GLY A 308 -15.48 5.80 -18.98
C GLY A 308 -16.43 5.91 -20.18
N LEU A 309 -16.47 7.04 -20.85
CA LEU A 309 -17.28 7.27 -22.07
C LEU A 309 -16.79 6.42 -23.25
N ILE A 310 -15.48 6.28 -23.42
CA ILE A 310 -14.89 5.42 -24.46
C ILE A 310 -15.28 3.97 -24.20
N ILE A 311 -15.14 3.48 -22.97
CA ILE A 311 -15.53 2.10 -22.59
C ILE A 311 -17.03 1.88 -22.79
N TYR A 312 -17.87 2.85 -22.38
CA TYR A 312 -19.32 2.79 -22.58
C TYR A 312 -19.70 2.71 -24.05
N LYS A 313 -19.07 3.53 -24.90
CA LYS A 313 -19.29 3.54 -26.36
C LYS A 313 -18.87 2.21 -27.01
N TYR A 314 -17.72 1.65 -26.59
CA TYR A 314 -17.25 0.34 -27.08
C TYR A 314 -18.16 -0.83 -26.66
N ARG A 315 -18.78 -0.76 -25.45
CA ARG A 315 -19.75 -1.78 -24.99
C ARG A 315 -21.10 -1.71 -25.72
N ARG A 316 -21.45 -0.57 -26.29
CA ARG A 316 -22.72 -0.38 -27.01
C ARG A 316 -22.62 -0.73 -28.52
N LEU A 317 -21.40 -0.91 -29.03
CA LEU A 317 -21.11 -1.29 -30.40
C LEU A 317 -20.82 -2.80 -30.59
N LYS A 318 -20.90 -3.56 -29.50
CA LYS A 318 -20.97 -5.04 -29.46
C LYS A 318 -22.38 -5.52 -29.09
#